data_f15efb63b0b6036144ff026c011a3c49
#
_entry.id   f15efb63b0b6036144ff026c011a3c49
#
_cell.length_a   1.000
_cell.length_b   1.000
_cell.length_c   1.000
_cell.angle_alpha   90.00
_cell.angle_beta   90.00
_cell.angle_gamma   90.00
#
_symmetry.space_group_name_H-M   'P 1'
#
loop_
_entity.id
_entity.type
_entity.pdbx_description
1 polymer ?
#
loop_
_entity_poly.entity_id
_entity_poly.type
_entity_poly.pdbx_seq_one_letter_code
_entity_poly.pdbx_strand_id
1 'polypeptide(L)'
;MYFMNHIALFEPRIHFNTGNIARTCAATNTVLHLIEPFGFEISDKHLKRAGLDYWDKVNIVYHKNLDDFMNSINDGGQLYLVSKFAEHVYSDVDYSDDEKDHYFLFGREDTGLPEEFMHEHRDECIRIPMNDEHVRSLNLSNCACMIVYEALKQQDFRGLELVHTYEKDKLK
;
A
#
# COMPACT_ATOMS: atom_id res chain seq x y z
N MET A 1 -16.10 13.35 8.20
CA MET A 1 -15.09 13.05 7.16
C MET A 1 -14.48 11.70 7.50
N TYR A 2 -14.44 10.81 6.56
CA TYR A 2 -13.89 9.48 6.83
C TYR A 2 -12.38 9.54 6.63
N PHE A 3 -11.61 8.92 7.55
CA PHE A 3 -10.19 8.68 7.36
C PHE A 3 -9.97 7.75 6.16
N MET A 4 -8.78 7.82 5.58
CA MET A 4 -8.39 7.01 4.43
C MET A 4 -7.13 6.19 4.77
N ASN A 5 -7.07 4.98 4.24
CA ASN A 5 -5.83 4.26 4.13
C ASN A 5 -5.13 4.65 2.82
N HIS A 6 -3.82 4.77 2.87
CA HIS A 6 -2.99 5.13 1.73
C HIS A 6 -1.86 4.10 1.58
N ILE A 7 -1.63 3.66 0.37
CA ILE A 7 -0.44 2.89 0.00
C ILE A 7 0.46 3.79 -0.84
N ALA A 8 1.73 3.90 -0.47
CA ALA A 8 2.73 4.64 -1.22
C ALA A 8 3.85 3.71 -1.68
N LEU A 9 4.21 3.77 -2.96
CA LEU A 9 5.27 2.98 -3.57
C LEU A 9 6.43 3.88 -3.92
N PHE A 10 7.57 3.64 -3.26
CA PHE A 10 8.81 4.36 -3.53
C PHE A 10 9.49 3.78 -4.76
N GLU A 11 9.59 4.56 -5.83
CA GLU A 11 10.28 4.22 -7.08
C GLU A 11 9.98 2.79 -7.57
N PRO A 12 8.71 2.39 -7.77
CA PRO A 12 8.37 1.01 -8.13
C PRO A 12 9.04 0.61 -9.45
N ARG A 13 9.55 -0.63 -9.51
CA ARG A 13 10.34 -1.15 -10.64
C ARG A 13 9.57 -2.14 -11.49
N ILE A 14 8.59 -2.82 -10.93
CA ILE A 14 7.87 -3.92 -11.58
C ILE A 14 6.41 -3.51 -11.79
N HIS A 15 6.02 -3.32 -13.04
CA HIS A 15 4.67 -2.84 -13.37
C HIS A 15 3.55 -3.81 -12.94
N PHE A 16 3.80 -5.13 -12.93
CA PHE A 16 2.81 -6.10 -12.44
C PHE A 16 2.49 -5.92 -10.97
N ASN A 17 3.49 -5.62 -10.13
CA ASN A 17 3.26 -5.33 -8.72
C ASN A 17 2.41 -4.08 -8.55
N THR A 18 2.72 -3.01 -9.27
CA THR A 18 1.94 -1.77 -9.24
C THR A 18 0.50 -2.01 -9.70
N GLY A 19 0.30 -2.79 -10.76
CA GLY A 19 -1.04 -3.16 -11.24
C GLY A 19 -1.84 -3.97 -10.23
N ASN A 20 -1.23 -4.96 -9.58
CA ASN A 20 -1.89 -5.76 -8.54
C ASN A 20 -2.22 -4.90 -7.31
N ILE A 21 -1.33 -3.99 -6.91
CA ILE A 21 -1.57 -3.06 -5.80
C ILE A 21 -2.71 -2.09 -6.14
N ALA A 22 -2.76 -1.58 -7.36
CA ALA A 22 -3.85 -0.74 -7.83
C ALA A 22 -5.20 -1.46 -7.72
N ARG A 23 -5.26 -2.75 -8.06
CA ARG A 23 -6.46 -3.58 -7.88
C ARG A 23 -6.87 -3.68 -6.41
N THR A 24 -5.93 -3.94 -5.53
CA THR A 24 -6.18 -3.95 -4.08
C THR A 24 -6.71 -2.59 -3.62
N CYS A 25 -6.12 -1.49 -4.07
CA CYS A 25 -6.58 -0.14 -3.74
C CYS A 25 -8.00 0.14 -4.23
N ALA A 26 -8.35 -0.30 -5.45
CA ALA A 26 -9.72 -0.20 -5.96
C ALA A 26 -10.70 -1.00 -5.10
N ALA A 27 -10.33 -2.22 -4.71
CA ALA A 27 -11.17 -3.11 -3.89
C ALA A 27 -11.37 -2.61 -2.46
N THR A 28 -10.51 -1.76 -1.95
CA THR A 28 -10.46 -1.37 -0.53
C THR A 28 -10.66 0.14 -0.31
N ASN A 29 -11.01 0.89 -1.33
CA ASN A 29 -11.11 2.36 -1.27
C ASN A 29 -9.84 3.02 -0.72
N THR A 30 -8.68 2.46 -1.04
CA THR A 30 -7.36 2.95 -0.60
C THR A 30 -6.78 3.87 -1.65
N VAL A 31 -6.18 4.97 -1.23
CA VAL A 31 -5.45 5.89 -2.12
C VAL A 31 -4.08 5.30 -2.46
N LEU A 32 -3.71 5.33 -3.74
CA LEU A 32 -2.41 4.87 -4.21
C LEU A 32 -1.51 6.07 -4.55
N HIS A 33 -0.36 6.14 -3.89
CA HIS A 33 0.68 7.12 -4.18
C HIS A 33 1.82 6.43 -4.93
N LEU A 34 2.25 7.02 -6.03
CA LEU A 34 3.37 6.55 -6.84
C LEU A 34 4.47 7.61 -6.85
N ILE A 35 5.64 7.25 -6.33
CA ILE A 35 6.78 8.15 -6.18
C ILE A 35 7.79 7.87 -7.29
N GLU A 36 8.04 8.87 -8.13
CA GLU A 36 9.02 8.79 -9.24
C GLU A 36 10.47 8.77 -8.73
N PRO A 37 11.42 8.24 -9.51
CA PRO A 37 11.26 7.68 -10.85
C PRO A 37 10.77 6.23 -10.85
N PHE A 38 10.05 5.86 -11.93
CA PHE A 38 9.57 4.49 -12.12
C PHE A 38 10.55 3.66 -12.95
N GLY A 39 10.61 2.36 -12.70
CA GLY A 39 11.37 1.41 -13.51
C GLY A 39 10.66 0.98 -14.80
N PHE A 40 9.49 1.56 -15.11
CA PHE A 40 8.65 1.25 -16.28
C PHE A 40 7.84 2.49 -16.68
N GLU A 41 7.30 2.48 -17.90
CA GLU A 41 6.39 3.53 -18.34
C GLU A 41 4.98 3.31 -17.79
N ILE A 42 4.48 4.29 -17.05
CA ILE A 42 3.07 4.36 -16.67
C ILE A 42 2.33 5.06 -17.81
N SER A 43 1.91 4.30 -18.82
CA SER A 43 0.95 4.78 -19.79
C SER A 43 -0.38 4.10 -19.53
N ASP A 44 -1.47 4.87 -19.60
CA ASP A 44 -2.84 4.34 -19.55
C ASP A 44 -3.04 3.18 -20.52
N LYS A 45 -2.29 3.21 -21.61
CA LYS A 45 -2.36 2.22 -22.69
C LYS A 45 -1.79 0.85 -22.31
N HIS A 46 -0.70 0.82 -21.52
CA HIS A 46 -0.10 -0.43 -21.04
C HIS A 46 -0.88 -1.01 -19.85
N LEU A 47 -1.41 -0.16 -19.02
CA LEU A 47 -2.21 -0.56 -17.86
C LEU A 47 -3.60 -1.05 -18.29
N LYS A 48 -4.22 -0.41 -19.28
CA LYS A 48 -5.50 -0.87 -19.89
C LYS A 48 -5.34 -2.20 -20.65
N ARG A 49 -4.19 -2.44 -21.28
CA ARG A 49 -3.90 -3.72 -21.98
C ARG A 49 -3.72 -4.91 -21.00
N ALA A 50 -3.37 -4.65 -19.76
CA ALA A 50 -3.26 -5.70 -18.72
C ALA A 50 -4.63 -6.13 -18.17
N GLY A 51 -5.74 -5.70 -18.78
CA GLY A 51 -7.10 -6.03 -18.34
C GLY A 51 -7.52 -5.29 -17.08
N LEU A 52 -6.93 -4.14 -16.81
CA LEU A 52 -7.17 -3.34 -15.62
C LEU A 52 -8.38 -2.40 -15.85
N ASP A 53 -9.57 -2.98 -15.95
CA ASP A 53 -10.84 -2.26 -16.06
C ASP A 53 -11.22 -1.48 -14.80
N TYR A 54 -10.48 -1.68 -13.69
CA TYR A 54 -10.64 -0.97 -12.42
C TYR A 54 -9.72 0.25 -12.26
N TRP A 55 -8.80 0.52 -13.19
CA TRP A 55 -7.83 1.63 -13.08
C TRP A 55 -8.51 2.98 -12.86
N ASP A 56 -9.63 3.21 -13.51
CA ASP A 56 -10.43 4.43 -13.37
C ASP A 56 -11.11 4.54 -11.99
N LYS A 57 -11.09 3.46 -11.19
CA LYS A 57 -11.69 3.39 -9.86
C LYS A 57 -10.69 3.66 -8.73
N VAL A 58 -9.41 3.75 -9.06
CA VAL A 58 -8.33 4.00 -8.08
C VAL A 58 -8.03 5.48 -8.05
N ASN A 59 -7.96 6.06 -6.86
CA ASN A 59 -7.41 7.41 -6.68
C ASN A 59 -5.89 7.29 -6.64
N ILE A 60 -5.21 7.75 -7.70
CA ILE A 60 -3.76 7.71 -7.85
C ILE A 60 -3.19 9.11 -7.76
N VAL A 61 -2.21 9.29 -6.87
CA VAL A 61 -1.47 10.53 -6.68
C VAL A 61 -0.01 10.30 -7.06
N TYR A 62 0.51 11.10 -7.98
CA TYR A 62 1.90 11.02 -8.43
C TYR A 62 2.76 12.04 -7.67
N HIS A 63 3.96 11.61 -7.28
CA HIS A 63 4.94 12.46 -6.60
C HIS A 63 6.27 12.43 -7.35
N LYS A 64 6.91 13.58 -7.46
CA LYS A 64 8.20 13.72 -8.18
C LYS A 64 9.35 13.06 -7.44
N ASN A 65 9.27 12.97 -6.12
CA ASN A 65 10.28 12.38 -5.25
C ASN A 65 9.68 12.08 -3.86
N LEU A 66 10.50 11.49 -3.00
CA LEU A 66 10.08 11.11 -1.64
C LEU A 66 9.70 12.34 -0.79
N ASP A 67 10.42 13.44 -0.92
CA ASP A 67 10.13 14.67 -0.18
C ASP A 67 8.77 15.24 -0.55
N ASP A 68 8.42 15.21 -1.84
CA ASP A 68 7.11 15.63 -2.34
C ASP A 68 5.98 14.78 -1.73
N PHE A 69 6.19 13.47 -1.65
CA PHE A 69 5.26 12.58 -0.95
C PHE A 69 5.14 12.93 0.54
N MET A 70 6.26 13.08 1.24
CA MET A 70 6.27 13.39 2.67
C MET A 70 5.53 14.69 2.98
N ASN A 71 5.69 15.70 2.13
CA ASN A 71 4.99 17.00 2.26
C ASN A 71 3.48 16.89 1.98
N SER A 72 3.02 15.82 1.34
CA SER A 72 1.60 15.60 1.02
C SER A 72 0.83 14.91 2.15
N ILE A 73 1.51 14.39 3.16
CA ILE A 73 0.86 13.73 4.30
C ILE A 73 0.03 14.75 5.07
N ASN A 74 -1.24 14.43 5.31
CA ASN A 74 -2.18 15.30 6.01
C ASN A 74 -1.73 15.56 7.46
N ASP A 75 -2.12 16.72 8.00
CA ASP A 75 -1.94 17.03 9.41
C ASP A 75 -2.59 15.90 10.28
N GLY A 76 -1.79 15.34 11.18
CA GLY A 76 -2.20 14.21 12.01
C GLY A 76 -2.18 12.85 11.32
N GLY A 77 -1.85 12.78 10.03
CA GLY A 77 -1.67 11.51 9.32
C GLY A 77 -0.52 10.70 9.90
N GLN A 78 -0.71 9.39 9.99
CA GLN A 78 0.28 8.47 10.55
C GLN A 78 1.02 7.74 9.42
N LEU A 79 2.35 7.83 9.42
CA LEU A 79 3.22 7.15 8.47
C LEU A 79 3.74 5.83 9.07
N TYR A 80 3.76 4.79 8.23
CA TYR A 80 4.38 3.49 8.51
C TYR A 80 5.29 3.12 7.34
N LEU A 81 6.53 2.72 7.65
CA LEU A 81 7.48 2.22 6.65
C LEU A 81 7.49 0.70 6.71
N VAL A 82 7.19 0.05 5.61
CA VAL A 82 7.21 -1.42 5.54
C VAL A 82 8.60 -1.90 5.14
N SER A 83 9.28 -2.57 6.07
CA SER A 83 10.65 -3.04 5.89
C SER A 83 10.88 -4.36 6.61
N LYS A 84 11.61 -5.26 5.95
CA LYS A 84 12.06 -6.51 6.58
C LYS A 84 13.03 -6.30 7.74
N PHE A 85 13.62 -5.12 7.86
CA PHE A 85 14.55 -4.76 8.93
C PHE A 85 13.86 -4.18 10.16
N ALA A 86 12.55 -3.96 10.12
CA ALA A 86 11.80 -3.42 11.24
C ALA A 86 11.74 -4.42 12.41
N GLU A 87 11.62 -3.87 13.61
CA GLU A 87 11.51 -4.64 14.87
C GLU A 87 10.05 -4.82 15.30
N HIS A 88 9.15 -3.94 14.84
CA HIS A 88 7.73 -4.00 15.17
C HIS A 88 6.96 -4.85 14.17
N VAL A 89 6.25 -5.86 14.66
CA VAL A 89 5.36 -6.67 13.82
C VAL A 89 4.16 -5.85 13.38
N TYR A 90 3.85 -5.88 12.09
CA TYR A 90 2.79 -5.08 11.50
C TYR A 90 1.42 -5.27 12.16
N SER A 91 1.12 -6.48 12.62
CA SER A 91 -0.17 -6.81 13.27
C SER A 91 -0.28 -6.40 14.73
N ASP A 92 0.84 -5.97 15.35
CA ASP A 92 0.85 -5.47 16.72
C ASP A 92 0.63 -3.94 16.80
N VAL A 93 0.56 -3.27 15.66
CA VAL A 93 0.33 -1.84 15.57
C VAL A 93 -1.17 -1.55 15.53
N ASP A 94 -1.59 -0.50 16.21
CA ASP A 94 -2.98 -0.06 16.22
C ASP A 94 -3.28 0.89 15.05
N TYR A 95 -4.10 0.40 14.10
CA TYR A 95 -4.58 1.16 12.95
C TYR A 95 -6.05 1.57 13.08
N SER A 96 -6.65 1.38 14.25
CA SER A 96 -8.09 1.58 14.45
C SER A 96 -8.52 3.04 14.58
N ASP A 97 -7.57 3.95 14.79
CA ASP A 97 -7.84 5.39 14.93
C ASP A 97 -8.49 5.93 13.64
N ASP A 98 -9.76 6.29 13.74
CA ASP A 98 -10.59 6.74 12.62
C ASP A 98 -10.62 8.27 12.45
N GLU A 99 -9.81 8.99 13.21
CA GLU A 99 -9.58 10.42 13.05
C GLU A 99 -8.32 10.73 12.24
N LYS A 100 -7.54 9.70 11.87
CA LYS A 100 -6.26 9.82 11.15
C LYS A 100 -6.24 9.05 9.86
N ASP A 101 -5.61 9.63 8.86
CA ASP A 101 -5.19 8.87 7.68
C ASP A 101 -3.97 8.03 8.00
N HIS A 102 -3.94 6.80 7.49
CA HIS A 102 -2.84 5.85 7.66
C HIS A 102 -2.11 5.67 6.34
N TYR A 103 -0.82 5.98 6.31
CA TYR A 103 0.03 5.92 5.12
C TYR A 103 1.03 4.78 5.27
N PHE A 104 0.98 3.81 4.36
CA PHE A 104 1.90 2.67 4.32
C PHE A 104 2.87 2.85 3.16
N LEU A 105 4.14 3.10 3.47
CA LEU A 105 5.20 3.32 2.48
C LEU A 105 6.00 2.05 2.28
N PHE A 106 6.05 1.60 1.01
CA PHE A 106 6.78 0.42 0.56
C PHE A 106 8.00 0.82 -0.26
N GLY A 107 9.10 0.12 -0.08
CA GLY A 107 10.32 0.31 -0.85
C GLY A 107 10.30 -0.34 -2.22
N ARG A 108 11.34 -0.10 -2.98
CA ARG A 108 11.61 -0.74 -4.27
C ARG A 108 11.73 -2.25 -4.09
N GLU A 109 11.32 -3.00 -5.12
CA GLU A 109 11.38 -4.47 -5.11
C GLU A 109 12.82 -5.00 -5.02
N ASP A 110 13.80 -4.27 -5.55
CA ASP A 110 15.21 -4.65 -5.59
C ASP A 110 16.02 -4.17 -4.37
N THR A 111 15.83 -2.91 -3.94
CA THR A 111 16.68 -2.26 -2.92
C THR A 111 15.94 -1.78 -1.68
N GLY A 112 14.62 -1.83 -1.65
CA GLY A 112 13.83 -1.33 -0.53
C GLY A 112 13.79 0.20 -0.44
N LEU A 113 13.61 0.71 0.77
CA LEU A 113 13.64 2.15 1.07
C LEU A 113 15.07 2.63 1.30
N PRO A 114 15.34 3.94 1.09
CA PRO A 114 16.66 4.51 1.41
C PRO A 114 17.04 4.28 2.88
N GLU A 115 18.27 3.87 3.12
CA GLU A 115 18.75 3.49 4.44
C GLU A 115 18.68 4.64 5.44
N GLU A 116 19.16 5.83 5.06
CA GLU A 116 19.09 7.03 5.93
C GLU A 116 17.67 7.39 6.30
N PHE A 117 16.73 7.31 5.34
CA PHE A 117 15.33 7.58 5.56
C PHE A 117 14.71 6.59 6.58
N MET A 118 15.07 5.30 6.47
CA MET A 118 14.62 4.30 7.47
C MET A 118 15.21 4.56 8.85
N HIS A 119 16.46 5.00 8.95
CA HIS A 119 17.08 5.38 10.23
C HIS A 119 16.36 6.55 10.91
N GLU A 120 16.01 7.58 10.14
CA GLU A 120 15.26 8.74 10.63
C GLU A 120 13.84 8.38 11.09
N HIS A 121 13.24 7.35 10.48
CA HIS A 121 11.88 6.87 10.75
C HIS A 121 11.85 5.49 11.40
N ARG A 122 12.86 5.13 12.16
CA ARG A 122 13.01 3.79 12.73
C ARG A 122 11.80 3.33 13.53
N ASP A 123 11.22 4.21 14.33
CA ASP A 123 10.07 3.88 15.18
C ASP A 123 8.77 3.69 14.40
N GLU A 124 8.74 4.13 13.15
CA GLU A 124 7.59 3.99 12.25
C GLU A 124 7.71 2.77 11.32
N CYS A 125 8.83 2.03 11.39
CA CYS A 125 9.05 0.84 10.60
C CYS A 125 8.28 -0.36 11.15
N ILE A 126 7.61 -1.08 10.25
CA ILE A 126 6.82 -2.28 10.55
C ILE A 126 7.26 -3.45 9.68
N ARG A 127 7.16 -4.65 10.20
CA ARG A 127 7.64 -5.89 9.58
C ARG A 127 6.51 -6.90 9.41
N ILE A 128 6.51 -7.56 8.27
CA ILE A 128 5.75 -8.81 8.07
C ILE A 128 6.68 -9.97 8.42
N PRO A 129 6.38 -10.77 9.45
CA PRO A 129 7.21 -11.93 9.79
C PRO A 129 7.31 -12.94 8.64
N MET A 130 8.50 -13.48 8.45
CA MET A 130 8.76 -14.52 7.44
C MET A 130 9.91 -15.42 7.92
N ASN A 131 10.09 -16.57 7.28
CA ASN A 131 11.27 -17.38 7.50
C ASN A 131 12.45 -16.82 6.69
N ASP A 132 13.32 -16.08 7.35
CA ASP A 132 14.45 -15.37 6.75
C ASP A 132 15.51 -16.30 6.15
N GLU A 133 15.55 -17.56 6.59
CA GLU A 133 16.47 -18.57 6.05
C GLU A 133 16.04 -19.05 4.65
N HIS A 134 14.73 -19.02 4.38
CA HIS A 134 14.16 -19.55 3.14
C HIS A 134 14.03 -18.50 2.04
N VAL A 135 13.66 -17.28 2.40
CA VAL A 135 13.42 -16.19 1.43
C VAL A 135 13.98 -14.87 1.92
N ARG A 136 14.38 -14.01 0.99
CA ARG A 136 14.91 -12.67 1.31
C ARG A 136 13.81 -11.64 1.53
N SER A 137 12.67 -11.83 0.86
CA SER A 137 11.53 -10.93 0.92
C SER A 137 10.29 -11.62 0.38
N LEU A 138 9.12 -11.08 0.72
CA LEU A 138 7.86 -11.44 0.10
C LEU A 138 7.59 -10.54 -1.11
N ASN A 139 6.76 -11.01 -2.03
CA ASN A 139 6.31 -10.20 -3.16
C ASN A 139 5.66 -8.90 -2.66
N LEU A 140 6.01 -7.77 -3.28
CA LEU A 140 5.54 -6.45 -2.86
C LEU A 140 4.01 -6.33 -2.86
N SER A 141 3.34 -6.82 -3.89
CA SER A 141 1.88 -6.73 -3.97
C SER A 141 1.18 -7.58 -2.91
N ASN A 142 1.76 -8.71 -2.54
CA ASN A 142 1.26 -9.53 -1.42
C ASN A 142 1.42 -8.79 -0.09
N CYS A 143 2.57 -8.17 0.14
CA CYS A 143 2.81 -7.37 1.35
C CYS A 143 1.78 -6.24 1.49
N ALA A 144 1.55 -5.50 0.42
CA ALA A 144 0.58 -4.40 0.41
C ALA A 144 -0.84 -4.89 0.73
N CYS A 145 -1.24 -6.02 0.15
CA CYS A 145 -2.54 -6.63 0.43
C CYS A 145 -2.68 -7.05 1.90
N MET A 146 -1.68 -7.73 2.45
CA MET A 146 -1.69 -8.16 3.86
C MET A 146 -1.82 -6.98 4.82
N ILE A 147 -1.05 -5.94 4.61
CA ILE A 147 -1.03 -4.78 5.51
C ILE A 147 -2.33 -3.99 5.44
N VAL A 148 -2.84 -3.69 4.25
CA VAL A 148 -4.09 -2.93 4.12
C VAL A 148 -5.27 -3.70 4.70
N TYR A 149 -5.33 -5.02 4.54
CA TYR A 149 -6.40 -5.84 5.12
C TYR A 149 -6.28 -5.99 6.64
N GLU A 150 -5.08 -5.99 7.21
CA GLU A 150 -4.92 -5.89 8.66
C GLU A 150 -5.47 -4.56 9.19
N ALA A 151 -5.13 -3.45 8.56
CA ALA A 151 -5.68 -2.15 8.91
C ALA A 151 -7.20 -2.13 8.80
N LEU A 152 -7.75 -2.61 7.69
CA LEU A 152 -9.20 -2.69 7.46
C LEU A 152 -9.91 -3.56 8.49
N LYS A 153 -9.32 -4.69 8.88
CA LYS A 153 -9.87 -5.54 9.94
C LYS A 153 -10.02 -4.76 11.25
N GLN A 154 -9.00 -4.04 11.65
CA GLN A 154 -9.04 -3.20 12.85
C GLN A 154 -10.02 -2.03 12.74
N GLN A 155 -10.34 -1.62 11.52
CA GLN A 155 -11.29 -0.56 11.17
C GLN A 155 -12.70 -1.10 10.87
N ASP A 156 -12.98 -2.36 11.22
CA ASP A 156 -14.27 -3.03 10.99
C ASP A 156 -14.71 -3.07 9.51
N PHE A 157 -13.76 -3.12 8.58
CA PHE A 157 -13.98 -3.11 7.12
C PHE A 157 -14.91 -1.99 6.65
N ARG A 158 -14.84 -0.84 7.28
CA ARG A 158 -15.72 0.31 7.01
C ARG A 158 -15.72 0.67 5.52
N GLY A 159 -16.91 0.81 4.95
CA GLY A 159 -17.11 1.17 3.55
C GLY A 159 -16.96 0.02 2.57
N LEU A 160 -16.82 -1.22 3.06
CA LEU A 160 -16.76 -2.42 2.23
C LEU A 160 -17.99 -3.31 2.46
N GLU A 161 -18.39 -4.05 1.43
CA GLU A 161 -19.48 -5.02 1.53
C GLU A 161 -19.02 -6.28 2.27
N LEU A 162 -19.61 -6.55 3.43
CA LEU A 162 -19.37 -7.77 4.21
C LEU A 162 -20.12 -8.96 3.62
N VAL A 163 -21.22 -8.69 2.89
CA VAL A 163 -22.01 -9.67 2.14
C VAL A 163 -22.09 -9.20 0.70
N HIS A 164 -21.87 -10.11 -0.24
CA HIS A 164 -21.83 -9.75 -1.65
C HIS A 164 -23.18 -9.22 -2.17
N THR A 165 -23.10 -8.35 -3.17
CA THR A 165 -24.25 -7.72 -3.83
C THR A 165 -24.48 -8.25 -5.25
N TYR A 166 -23.81 -9.35 -5.64
CA TYR A 166 -23.93 -9.92 -6.99
C TYR A 166 -25.32 -10.48 -7.24
N GLU A 167 -25.85 -10.25 -8.42
CA GLU A 167 -27.18 -10.77 -8.82
C GLU A 167 -27.24 -12.30 -8.78
N LYS A 168 -26.13 -12.96 -9.18
CA LYS A 168 -26.03 -14.41 -9.15
C LYS A 168 -25.25 -14.89 -7.93
N ASP A 169 -25.94 -15.61 -7.06
CA ASP A 169 -25.35 -16.26 -5.92
C ASP A 169 -25.10 -17.74 -6.26
N LYS A 170 -23.81 -18.11 -6.34
CA LYS A 170 -23.40 -19.48 -6.67
C LYS A 170 -23.46 -20.45 -5.47
N LEU A 171 -23.68 -19.91 -4.26
CA LEU A 171 -23.81 -20.73 -3.04
C LEU A 171 -25.26 -21.07 -2.71
N LYS A 172 -26.22 -20.52 -3.45
CA LYS A 172 -27.65 -20.80 -3.29
C LYS A 172 -28.21 -21.67 -4.38
#